data_33b69213b0d5900c580b7633189cfbda
#
_entry.id   33b69213b0d5900c580b7633189cfbda
#
_cell.length_a   1.000
_cell.length_b   1.000
_cell.length_c   1.000
_cell.angle_alpha   90.00
_cell.angle_beta   90.00
_cell.angle_gamma   90.00
#
_symmetry.space_group_name_H-M   'P 1'
#
loop_
_entity.id
_entity.type
_entity.pdbx_description
1 polymer ?
#
loop_
_entity_poly.entity_id
_entity_poly.type
_entity_poly.pdbx_seq_one_letter_code
_entity_poly.pdbx_strand_id
1 'polypeptide(L)'
;TAIIGSMKPAKIAASISPVAASRYTEANTRSYRDHKSHRTKLSRMARDNIFRNPKSAFLTFASLFLGLILFLVSAGLLSSLSPNNFVNQWGESDFALTYSISEEGNLLSDEMLQQIATMQGIENLRVTYSASPWPTMDVIYDENVFGKYIDSLDGVSGLDFSNAETRKNYTDNFWSGVYGIDSRYIEELNKTLDKPIDLTAFEKGELVVLSAMTDDEGNPLIQPGQAITVVGESGEQVFTVATGFLDADFQSGRGNERGTAPDLYISEQALEKLSGETKILRIAFDTIDSSYDKGIMEQLQSITASSPGITILSRYEKQQEMAGYLLTSRIIAAGLSAVFLLIGIMNFINTMVVSVNTRKHEFATLESIGMTKKQIRNVLLWEGGYYWSISFLLLATLGTAMYIPIYSAFRRMVPYAAFHY
;
A
#
# COMPACT_ATOMS: atom_id res chain seq x y z
N THR A 1 18.78 12.05 -29.50
CA THR A 1 19.25 10.63 -29.47
C THR A 1 19.34 10.01 -30.86
N ALA A 2 18.33 10.20 -31.76
CA ALA A 2 18.35 9.64 -33.13
C ALA A 2 19.54 10.15 -33.97
N ILE A 3 19.85 11.45 -33.90
CA ILE A 3 20.99 12.05 -34.61
C ILE A 3 22.33 11.45 -34.15
N ILE A 4 22.53 11.28 -32.84
CA ILE A 4 23.74 10.70 -32.28
C ILE A 4 23.90 9.22 -32.71
N GLY A 5 22.78 8.47 -32.72
CA GLY A 5 22.76 7.05 -33.16
C GLY A 5 23.05 6.88 -34.66
N SER A 6 22.66 7.82 -35.51
CA SER A 6 22.88 7.77 -36.97
C SER A 6 24.24 8.30 -37.43
N MET A 7 24.94 9.10 -36.63
CA MET A 7 26.21 9.71 -37.01
C MET A 7 27.30 8.70 -37.39
N LYS A 8 27.42 7.62 -36.64
CA LYS A 8 28.45 6.59 -36.88
C LYS A 8 28.15 5.76 -38.13
N PRO A 9 26.93 5.26 -38.37
CA PRO A 9 26.55 4.62 -39.62
C PRO A 9 26.69 5.56 -40.83
N ALA A 10 26.27 6.82 -40.70
CA ALA A 10 26.40 7.81 -41.78
C ALA A 10 27.85 8.09 -42.15
N LYS A 11 28.76 8.22 -41.16
CA LYS A 11 30.20 8.42 -41.41
C LYS A 11 30.83 7.21 -42.09
N ILE A 12 30.43 5.97 -41.71
CA ILE A 12 30.88 4.73 -42.36
C ILE A 12 30.38 4.72 -43.83
N ALA A 13 29.11 4.96 -44.04
CA ALA A 13 28.50 4.99 -45.38
C ALA A 13 29.17 6.02 -46.30
N ALA A 14 29.50 7.22 -45.79
CA ALA A 14 30.17 8.27 -46.51
C ALA A 14 31.65 7.97 -46.81
N SER A 15 32.29 7.05 -46.09
CA SER A 15 33.72 6.72 -46.28
C SER A 15 33.98 5.50 -47.17
N ILE A 16 32.94 4.77 -47.56
CA ILE A 16 33.07 3.55 -48.37
C ILE A 16 32.91 3.89 -49.85
N SER A 17 33.89 3.46 -50.69
CA SER A 17 33.78 3.59 -52.16
C SER A 17 32.65 2.71 -52.72
N PRO A 18 32.01 3.05 -53.85
CA PRO A 18 30.96 2.22 -54.46
C PRO A 18 31.35 0.79 -54.74
N VAL A 19 32.63 0.55 -55.12
CA VAL A 19 33.19 -0.80 -55.35
C VAL A 19 33.42 -1.54 -54.05
N ALA A 20 33.84 -0.84 -52.98
CA ALA A 20 33.99 -1.44 -51.68
C ALA A 20 32.61 -1.73 -51.05
N ALA A 21 31.61 -0.89 -51.27
CA ALA A 21 30.25 -1.11 -50.79
C ALA A 21 29.60 -2.35 -51.42
N SER A 22 29.86 -2.65 -52.70
CA SER A 22 29.33 -3.86 -53.37
C SER A 22 29.99 -5.15 -52.87
N ARG A 23 31.19 -5.04 -52.29
CA ARG A 23 31.98 -6.16 -51.73
C ARG A 23 31.93 -6.21 -50.20
N TYR A 24 31.25 -5.24 -49.57
CA TYR A 24 31.20 -5.17 -48.12
C TYR A 24 30.35 -6.30 -47.57
N THR A 25 31.02 -7.34 -47.16
CA THR A 25 30.47 -8.37 -46.29
C THR A 25 31.03 -8.14 -44.88
N GLU A 26 30.18 -7.96 -43.90
CA GLU A 26 30.59 -7.86 -42.50
C GLU A 26 31.10 -9.23 -42.00
N ALA A 27 32.19 -9.70 -42.65
CA ALA A 27 32.82 -10.93 -42.27
C ALA A 27 33.82 -10.66 -41.14
N ASN A 28 33.32 -10.61 -39.92
CA ASN A 28 34.17 -10.79 -38.75
C ASN A 28 34.52 -12.27 -38.64
N THR A 29 35.56 -12.67 -39.36
CA THR A 29 36.16 -14.03 -39.29
C THR A 29 36.86 -14.20 -37.96
N ARG A 30 36.09 -14.51 -36.89
CA ARG A 30 36.66 -15.23 -35.76
C ARG A 30 36.80 -16.69 -36.18
N SER A 31 38.06 -17.18 -36.17
CA SER A 31 38.44 -18.55 -36.42
C SER A 31 37.47 -19.52 -35.72
N TYR A 32 36.73 -20.26 -36.52
CA TYR A 32 35.85 -21.34 -36.05
C TYR A 32 36.70 -22.52 -35.64
N ARG A 33 36.68 -22.90 -34.38
CA ARG A 33 37.28 -24.16 -33.91
C ARG A 33 36.43 -25.31 -34.42
N ASP A 34 37.03 -26.09 -35.30
CA ASP A 34 36.43 -27.25 -35.95
C ASP A 34 36.07 -28.32 -34.90
N HIS A 35 34.82 -28.41 -34.53
CA HIS A 35 34.29 -29.50 -33.73
C HIS A 35 33.67 -30.53 -34.67
N LYS A 36 34.39 -31.65 -34.89
CA LYS A 36 33.89 -32.82 -35.59
C LYS A 36 32.56 -33.30 -34.98
N SER A 37 31.44 -33.02 -35.61
CA SER A 37 30.13 -33.51 -35.20
C SER A 37 29.38 -34.10 -36.39
N HIS A 38 29.12 -35.37 -36.33
CA HIS A 38 28.43 -36.21 -37.32
C HIS A 38 26.90 -36.07 -37.27
N ARG A 39 26.30 -34.93 -37.24
CA ARG A 39 24.90 -34.53 -37.51
C ARG A 39 24.66 -33.17 -36.89
N THR A 40 24.75 -32.13 -37.67
CA THR A 40 24.40 -30.79 -37.24
C THR A 40 22.87 -30.69 -37.08
N LYS A 41 22.39 -30.70 -35.84
CA LYS A 41 20.97 -30.37 -35.57
C LYS A 41 20.76 -28.92 -35.93
N LEU A 42 19.64 -28.58 -36.62
CA LEU A 42 19.24 -27.20 -37.00
C LEU A 42 19.22 -26.25 -35.80
N SER A 43 18.86 -26.75 -34.62
CA SER A 43 18.88 -25.95 -33.37
C SER A 43 20.30 -25.54 -32.94
N ARG A 44 21.32 -26.40 -33.12
CA ARG A 44 22.72 -26.05 -32.82
C ARG A 44 23.22 -24.96 -33.78
N MET A 45 22.93 -25.11 -35.06
CA MET A 45 23.24 -24.11 -36.07
C MET A 45 22.63 -22.76 -35.75
N ALA A 46 21.36 -22.72 -35.34
CA ALA A 46 20.67 -21.50 -34.90
C ALA A 46 21.36 -20.84 -33.69
N ARG A 47 21.71 -21.62 -32.67
CA ARG A 47 22.46 -21.13 -31.50
C ARG A 47 23.80 -20.51 -31.89
N ASP A 48 24.59 -21.24 -32.69
CA ASP A 48 25.94 -20.80 -33.09
C ASP A 48 25.89 -19.55 -33.97
N ASN A 49 24.82 -19.37 -34.74
CA ASN A 49 24.54 -18.17 -35.50
C ASN A 49 24.28 -16.92 -34.62
N ILE A 50 23.49 -17.07 -33.54
CA ILE A 50 23.20 -15.98 -32.60
C ILE A 50 24.50 -15.47 -31.98
N PHE A 51 25.36 -16.36 -31.50
CA PHE A 51 26.57 -15.98 -30.80
C PHE A 51 27.78 -15.70 -31.73
N ARG A 52 27.61 -15.79 -33.05
CA ARG A 52 28.63 -15.36 -34.03
C ARG A 52 28.88 -13.86 -33.95
N ASN A 53 27.83 -13.07 -33.71
CA ASN A 53 27.89 -11.59 -33.50
C ASN A 53 27.44 -11.21 -32.09
N PRO A 54 28.28 -11.37 -31.05
CA PRO A 54 27.89 -11.24 -29.67
C PRO A 54 27.37 -9.82 -29.30
N LYS A 55 27.90 -8.78 -29.99
CA LYS A 55 27.41 -7.40 -29.75
C LYS A 55 25.97 -7.21 -30.21
N SER A 56 25.62 -7.73 -31.39
CA SER A 56 24.24 -7.66 -31.91
C SER A 56 23.30 -8.50 -31.08
N ALA A 57 23.71 -9.73 -30.71
CA ALA A 57 22.95 -10.61 -29.85
C ALA A 57 22.67 -9.97 -28.48
N PHE A 58 23.69 -9.38 -27.85
CA PHE A 58 23.53 -8.69 -26.58
C PHE A 58 22.54 -7.52 -26.67
N LEU A 59 22.62 -6.68 -27.72
CA LEU A 59 21.70 -5.55 -27.91
C LEU A 59 20.26 -6.03 -28.06
N THR A 60 20.03 -7.15 -28.77
CA THR A 60 18.72 -7.73 -28.95
C THR A 60 18.18 -8.29 -27.62
N PHE A 61 18.99 -9.03 -26.86
CA PHE A 61 18.62 -9.52 -25.55
C PHE A 61 18.33 -8.37 -24.58
N ALA A 62 19.16 -7.33 -24.54
CA ALA A 62 18.96 -6.16 -23.70
C ALA A 62 17.67 -5.42 -24.04
N SER A 63 17.36 -5.26 -25.33
CA SER A 63 16.12 -4.59 -25.78
C SER A 63 14.87 -5.39 -25.42
N LEU A 64 14.87 -6.70 -25.66
CA LEU A 64 13.77 -7.59 -25.26
C LEU A 64 13.60 -7.63 -23.73
N PHE A 65 14.70 -7.78 -23.01
CA PHE A 65 14.70 -7.79 -21.56
C PHE A 65 14.15 -6.49 -20.99
N LEU A 66 14.57 -5.33 -21.53
CA LEU A 66 14.08 -4.03 -21.07
C LEU A 66 12.57 -3.88 -21.27
N GLY A 67 12.05 -4.28 -22.43
CA GLY A 67 10.60 -4.26 -22.68
C GLY A 67 9.82 -5.16 -21.73
N LEU A 68 10.32 -6.38 -21.51
CA LEU A 68 9.69 -7.36 -20.63
C LEU A 68 9.78 -6.97 -19.15
N ILE A 69 10.90 -6.40 -18.68
CA ILE A 69 11.04 -5.96 -17.28
C ILE A 69 10.16 -4.76 -16.98
N LEU A 70 10.04 -3.79 -17.89
CA LEU A 70 9.13 -2.66 -17.74
C LEU A 70 7.67 -3.12 -17.68
N PHE A 71 7.30 -4.09 -18.52
CA PHE A 71 5.99 -4.73 -18.46
C PHE A 71 5.77 -5.42 -17.11
N LEU A 72 6.72 -6.26 -16.66
CA LEU A 72 6.64 -6.98 -15.40
C LEU A 72 6.49 -6.04 -14.20
N VAL A 73 7.34 -5.00 -14.13
CA VAL A 73 7.33 -4.04 -13.03
C VAL A 73 6.00 -3.29 -13.00
N SER A 74 5.56 -2.72 -14.12
CA SER A 74 4.32 -1.94 -14.15
C SER A 74 3.09 -2.80 -13.87
N ALA A 75 2.98 -3.99 -14.45
CA ALA A 75 1.88 -4.91 -14.19
C ALA A 75 1.91 -5.44 -12.74
N GLY A 76 3.10 -5.79 -12.23
CA GLY A 76 3.28 -6.34 -10.89
C GLY A 76 2.97 -5.31 -9.79
N LEU A 77 3.45 -4.08 -9.92
CA LEU A 77 3.13 -3.03 -8.94
C LEU A 77 1.63 -2.71 -8.90
N LEU A 78 0.98 -2.64 -10.07
CA LEU A 78 -0.46 -2.39 -10.09
C LEU A 78 -1.31 -3.54 -9.57
N SER A 79 -0.91 -4.78 -9.86
CA SER A 79 -1.63 -5.96 -9.34
C SER A 79 -1.50 -6.08 -7.81
N SER A 80 -0.45 -5.49 -7.22
CA SER A 80 -0.27 -5.47 -5.77
C SER A 80 -1.23 -4.53 -5.03
N LEU A 81 -1.87 -3.59 -5.74
CA LEU A 81 -2.83 -2.67 -5.13
C LEU A 81 -4.20 -3.34 -4.99
N SER A 82 -4.63 -3.52 -3.74
CA SER A 82 -5.93 -4.10 -3.40
C SER A 82 -6.83 -3.07 -2.73
N PRO A 83 -8.09 -2.87 -3.19
CA PRO A 83 -9.06 -2.02 -2.49
C PRO A 83 -9.29 -2.48 -1.05
N ASN A 84 -9.39 -3.78 -0.83
CA ASN A 84 -9.62 -4.36 0.50
C ASN A 84 -8.47 -4.03 1.47
N ASN A 85 -7.22 -4.20 1.01
CA ASN A 85 -6.07 -3.88 1.86
C ASN A 85 -5.97 -2.38 2.18
N PHE A 86 -6.39 -1.53 1.25
CA PHE A 86 -6.47 -0.10 1.49
C PHE A 86 -7.49 0.21 2.58
N VAL A 87 -8.68 -0.33 2.44
CA VAL A 87 -9.78 -0.07 3.37
C VAL A 87 -9.49 -0.64 4.76
N ASN A 88 -8.82 -1.79 4.85
CA ASN A 88 -8.41 -2.38 6.12
C ASN A 88 -7.47 -1.50 6.98
N GLN A 89 -6.87 -0.46 6.39
CA GLN A 89 -6.05 0.52 7.13
C GLN A 89 -6.86 1.70 7.66
N TRP A 90 -8.12 1.84 7.28
CA TRP A 90 -8.94 3.03 7.58
C TRP A 90 -9.87 2.88 8.78
N GLY A 91 -10.01 1.70 9.35
CA GLY A 91 -10.82 1.48 10.54
C GLY A 91 -11.32 0.06 10.70
N GLU A 92 -11.70 -0.25 11.94
CA GLU A 92 -12.17 -1.57 12.35
C GLU A 92 -13.61 -1.82 11.96
N SER A 93 -14.44 -0.77 11.96
CA SER A 93 -15.86 -0.93 11.74
C SER A 93 -16.22 -0.83 10.28
N ASP A 94 -17.15 -1.67 9.84
CA ASP A 94 -17.68 -1.61 8.48
C ASP A 94 -18.48 -0.32 8.24
N PHE A 95 -19.15 0.15 9.29
CA PHE A 95 -19.89 1.43 9.29
C PHE A 95 -19.67 2.20 10.58
N ALA A 96 -19.62 3.52 10.46
CA ALA A 96 -19.70 4.41 11.61
C ALA A 96 -20.42 5.72 11.24
N LEU A 97 -21.22 6.21 12.17
CA LEU A 97 -21.81 7.53 12.13
C LEU A 97 -21.10 8.41 13.14
N THR A 98 -20.71 9.59 12.72
CA THR A 98 -20.03 10.58 13.59
C THR A 98 -20.36 12.00 13.13
N TYR A 99 -20.04 12.98 13.94
CA TYR A 99 -20.13 14.41 13.61
C TYR A 99 -19.00 15.15 14.34
N SER A 100 -18.79 16.42 13.99
CA SER A 100 -17.78 17.22 14.70
C SER A 100 -18.16 17.38 16.15
N ILE A 101 -17.22 17.12 17.06
CA ILE A 101 -17.45 17.24 18.52
C ILE A 101 -17.78 18.69 18.92
N SER A 102 -17.35 19.68 18.13
CA SER A 102 -17.63 21.11 18.33
C SER A 102 -19.05 21.51 17.92
N GLU A 103 -19.81 20.64 17.25
CA GLU A 103 -21.20 20.94 16.90
C GLU A 103 -22.08 21.03 18.17
N GLU A 104 -22.90 22.07 18.25
CA GLU A 104 -23.87 22.22 19.32
C GLU A 104 -25.06 21.25 19.15
N GLY A 105 -25.41 20.58 20.24
CA GLY A 105 -26.51 19.62 20.28
C GLY A 105 -26.07 18.15 20.10
N ASN A 106 -27.04 17.29 20.33
CA ASN A 106 -26.87 15.82 20.14
C ASN A 106 -27.43 15.43 18.78
N LEU A 107 -26.57 15.38 17.76
CA LEU A 107 -26.98 15.02 16.40
C LEU A 107 -27.28 13.53 16.26
N LEU A 108 -26.59 12.66 17.03
CA LEU A 108 -26.84 11.22 17.10
C LEU A 108 -27.74 10.97 18.31
N SER A 109 -29.03 10.79 18.08
CA SER A 109 -30.00 10.57 19.16
C SER A 109 -30.11 9.09 19.55
N ASP A 110 -30.67 8.84 20.76
CA ASP A 110 -30.98 7.48 21.22
C ASP A 110 -31.96 6.77 20.29
N GLU A 111 -32.90 7.52 19.64
CA GLU A 111 -33.81 6.94 18.66
C GLU A 111 -33.05 6.45 17.42
N MET A 112 -32.05 7.19 16.95
CA MET A 112 -31.19 6.75 15.84
C MET A 112 -30.40 5.51 16.23
N LEU A 113 -29.84 5.49 17.44
CA LEU A 113 -29.12 4.33 17.97
C LEU A 113 -30.02 3.09 18.00
N GLN A 114 -31.26 3.22 18.50
CA GLN A 114 -32.20 2.12 18.51
C GLN A 114 -32.61 1.66 17.11
N GLN A 115 -32.82 2.59 16.18
CA GLN A 115 -33.11 2.24 14.78
C GLN A 115 -31.95 1.44 14.17
N ILE A 116 -30.72 1.87 14.40
CA ILE A 116 -29.54 1.17 13.92
C ILE A 116 -29.44 -0.21 14.59
N ALA A 117 -29.60 -0.29 15.90
CA ALA A 117 -29.51 -1.55 16.66
C ALA A 117 -30.51 -2.62 16.19
N THR A 118 -31.63 -2.22 15.58
CA THR A 118 -32.66 -3.14 15.05
C THR A 118 -32.49 -3.50 13.57
N MET A 119 -31.48 -2.95 12.88
CA MET A 119 -31.21 -3.26 11.47
C MET A 119 -30.77 -4.73 11.33
N GLN A 120 -31.25 -5.35 10.26
CA GLN A 120 -30.86 -6.72 9.95
C GLN A 120 -29.45 -6.75 9.38
N GLY A 121 -28.61 -7.68 9.84
CA GLY A 121 -27.29 -7.94 9.30
C GLY A 121 -26.17 -7.13 9.96
N ILE A 122 -26.43 -6.46 11.09
CA ILE A 122 -25.39 -5.80 11.88
C ILE A 122 -24.92 -6.68 13.04
N GLU A 123 -23.68 -6.48 13.42
CA GLU A 123 -23.06 -7.05 14.62
C GLU A 123 -22.08 -6.06 15.25
N ASN A 124 -21.57 -6.35 16.43
CA ASN A 124 -20.56 -5.56 17.13
C ASN A 124 -20.90 -4.05 17.23
N LEU A 125 -22.15 -3.73 17.55
CA LEU A 125 -22.58 -2.35 17.74
C LEU A 125 -21.89 -1.71 18.94
N ARG A 126 -21.18 -0.59 18.73
CA ARG A 126 -20.34 0.10 19.72
C ARG A 126 -20.68 1.58 19.71
N VAL A 127 -20.71 2.20 20.90
CA VAL A 127 -21.04 3.62 21.04
C VAL A 127 -19.91 4.36 21.76
N THR A 128 -19.57 5.53 21.25
CA THR A 128 -18.65 6.46 21.91
C THR A 128 -19.41 7.70 22.32
N TYR A 129 -19.21 8.13 23.53
CA TYR A 129 -19.82 9.32 24.14
C TYR A 129 -18.80 10.41 24.37
N SER A 130 -19.23 11.66 24.35
CA SER A 130 -18.47 12.81 24.82
C SER A 130 -19.23 13.58 25.87
N ALA A 131 -18.53 14.39 26.65
CA ALA A 131 -19.17 15.37 27.52
C ALA A 131 -19.97 16.40 26.70
N SER A 132 -20.97 17.00 27.32
CA SER A 132 -21.77 18.09 26.75
C SER A 132 -21.91 19.23 27.79
N PRO A 133 -21.44 20.45 27.52
CA PRO A 133 -20.64 20.88 26.38
C PRO A 133 -19.20 20.27 26.40
N TRP A 134 -18.51 20.34 25.30
CA TRP A 134 -17.13 19.86 25.18
C TRP A 134 -16.17 21.04 24.93
N PRO A 135 -14.92 21.05 25.44
CA PRO A 135 -14.33 20.15 26.43
C PRO A 135 -14.62 20.67 27.87
N THR A 136 -15.04 19.76 28.73
CA THR A 136 -15.34 20.11 30.15
C THR A 136 -14.45 19.40 31.15
N MET A 137 -13.49 18.62 30.67
CA MET A 137 -12.61 17.84 31.53
C MET A 137 -11.14 18.11 31.25
N ASP A 138 -10.39 18.24 32.35
CA ASP A 138 -8.95 18.38 32.35
C ASP A 138 -8.27 17.09 32.83
N VAL A 139 -7.10 16.82 32.30
CA VAL A 139 -6.27 15.67 32.74
C VAL A 139 -5.06 16.24 33.48
N ILE A 140 -4.76 15.66 34.64
CA ILE A 140 -3.53 16.00 35.38
C ILE A 140 -2.36 15.25 34.79
N TYR A 141 -1.45 15.94 34.14
CA TYR A 141 -0.27 15.35 33.50
C TYR A 141 0.90 15.22 34.48
N ASP A 142 0.86 14.17 35.31
CA ASP A 142 1.96 13.86 36.22
C ASP A 142 3.20 13.40 35.45
N GLU A 143 4.36 14.02 35.72
CA GLU A 143 5.63 13.70 35.08
C GLU A 143 6.04 12.24 35.28
N ASN A 144 5.69 11.61 36.41
CA ASN A 144 5.96 10.18 36.66
C ASN A 144 5.18 9.26 35.74
N VAL A 145 4.06 9.74 35.17
CA VAL A 145 3.18 8.97 34.28
C VAL A 145 3.49 9.33 32.81
N PHE A 146 3.55 10.61 32.51
CA PHE A 146 3.67 11.11 31.15
C PHE A 146 5.11 11.43 30.70
N GLY A 147 6.10 11.36 31.60
CA GLY A 147 7.47 11.76 31.32
C GLY A 147 8.09 11.08 30.11
N LYS A 148 7.95 9.76 29.98
CA LYS A 148 8.44 9.03 28.80
C LYS A 148 7.74 9.44 27.51
N TYR A 149 6.44 9.73 27.58
CA TYR A 149 5.69 10.24 26.43
C TYR A 149 6.22 11.61 26.01
N ILE A 150 6.44 12.51 26.97
CA ILE A 150 6.99 13.84 26.72
C ILE A 150 8.40 13.74 26.12
N ASP A 151 9.24 12.85 26.66
CA ASP A 151 10.59 12.58 26.12
C ASP A 151 10.56 12.09 24.67
N SER A 152 9.54 11.29 24.32
CA SER A 152 9.38 10.79 22.95
C SER A 152 9.03 11.87 21.93
N LEU A 153 8.58 13.03 22.37
CA LEU A 153 8.29 14.18 21.51
C LEU A 153 9.55 14.99 21.15
N ASP A 154 10.71 14.70 21.77
CA ASP A 154 11.95 15.42 21.51
C ASP A 154 12.35 15.33 20.04
N GLY A 155 12.62 16.46 19.42
CA GLY A 155 12.98 16.57 18.01
C GLY A 155 11.81 16.45 17.01
N VAL A 156 10.63 15.96 17.43
CA VAL A 156 9.47 15.79 16.51
C VAL A 156 8.94 17.14 16.00
N SER A 157 8.96 18.16 16.85
CA SER A 157 8.47 19.53 16.54
C SER A 157 9.59 20.55 16.38
N GLY A 158 10.86 20.10 16.37
CA GLY A 158 12.01 21.01 16.45
C GLY A 158 12.16 21.67 17.81
N LEU A 159 11.47 21.17 18.84
CA LEU A 159 11.53 21.62 20.21
C LEU A 159 12.55 20.77 20.98
N ASP A 160 13.27 21.42 21.91
CA ASP A 160 14.21 20.76 22.81
C ASP A 160 13.54 20.53 24.18
N PHE A 161 13.07 19.32 24.40
CA PHE A 161 12.41 18.91 25.64
C PHE A 161 13.39 18.63 26.80
N SER A 162 14.70 18.70 26.57
CA SER A 162 15.68 18.71 27.64
C SER A 162 15.69 20.07 28.41
N ASN A 163 15.15 21.12 27.77
CA ASN A 163 14.96 22.44 28.40
C ASN A 163 13.69 22.42 29.26
N ALA A 164 13.84 22.63 30.56
CA ALA A 164 12.75 22.59 31.53
C ALA A 164 11.65 23.65 31.26
N GLU A 165 12.01 24.81 30.74
CA GLU A 165 11.04 25.85 30.40
C GLU A 165 10.21 25.45 29.14
N THR A 166 10.87 24.94 28.09
CA THR A 166 10.19 24.41 26.89
C THR A 166 9.27 23.27 27.27
N ARG A 167 9.78 22.34 28.10
CA ARG A 167 9.01 21.19 28.59
C ARG A 167 7.76 21.64 29.34
N LYS A 168 7.91 22.56 30.30
CA LYS A 168 6.79 23.07 31.07
C LYS A 168 5.77 23.80 30.19
N ASN A 169 6.23 24.72 29.32
CA ASN A 169 5.33 25.49 28.44
C ASN A 169 4.54 24.55 27.50
N TYR A 170 5.13 23.44 27.08
CA TYR A 170 4.45 22.48 26.25
C TYR A 170 3.42 21.65 27.03
N THR A 171 3.78 21.19 28.22
CA THR A 171 2.87 20.41 29.07
C THR A 171 1.74 21.24 29.67
N ASP A 172 1.95 22.52 29.91
CA ASP A 172 0.90 23.45 30.36
C ASP A 172 -0.19 23.65 29.27
N ASN A 173 0.12 23.31 28.02
CA ASN A 173 -0.83 23.35 26.90
C ASN A 173 -1.28 21.95 26.44
N PHE A 174 -1.00 20.93 27.23
CA PHE A 174 -1.52 19.61 26.95
C PHE A 174 -3.01 19.58 27.14
N TRP A 175 -3.65 18.84 26.25
CA TRP A 175 -5.04 18.44 26.43
C TRP A 175 -5.26 17.04 25.84
N SER A 176 -6.12 16.28 26.46
CA SER A 176 -6.54 14.95 26.03
C SER A 176 -8.04 14.94 25.81
N GLY A 177 -8.49 14.31 24.74
CA GLY A 177 -9.89 13.95 24.63
C GLY A 177 -10.23 12.92 25.71
N VAL A 178 -11.32 13.15 26.46
CA VAL A 178 -11.86 12.16 27.40
C VAL A 178 -13.20 11.69 26.87
N TYR A 179 -13.28 10.42 26.53
CA TYR A 179 -14.43 9.81 25.89
C TYR A 179 -15.00 8.69 26.74
N GLY A 180 -16.33 8.58 26.76
CA GLY A 180 -17.02 7.42 27.27
C GLY A 180 -17.16 6.35 26.20
N ILE A 181 -16.95 5.11 26.56
CA ILE A 181 -17.19 3.96 25.68
C ILE A 181 -18.01 2.91 26.41
N ASP A 182 -18.82 2.18 25.66
CA ASP A 182 -19.54 1.05 26.22
C ASP A 182 -18.64 -0.20 26.41
N SER A 183 -19.06 -1.14 27.23
CA SER A 183 -18.29 -2.35 27.55
C SER A 183 -18.00 -3.23 26.33
N ARG A 184 -18.79 -3.14 25.27
CA ARG A 184 -18.58 -3.91 24.02
C ARG A 184 -17.26 -3.58 23.33
N TYR A 185 -16.80 -2.31 23.46
CA TYR A 185 -15.44 -1.96 23.01
C TYR A 185 -14.37 -2.73 23.76
N ILE A 186 -14.53 -2.87 25.07
CA ILE A 186 -13.56 -3.61 25.91
C ILE A 186 -13.63 -5.10 25.64
N GLU A 187 -14.81 -5.65 25.38
CA GLU A 187 -14.99 -7.06 25.00
C GLU A 187 -14.25 -7.35 23.67
N GLU A 188 -14.36 -6.46 22.71
CA GLU A 188 -13.68 -6.59 21.42
C GLU A 188 -12.16 -6.48 21.59
N LEU A 189 -11.70 -5.48 22.32
CA LEU A 189 -10.29 -5.27 22.64
C LEU A 189 -9.69 -6.48 23.38
N ASN A 190 -10.43 -7.07 24.30
CA ASN A 190 -10.01 -8.25 25.05
C ASN A 190 -9.75 -9.49 24.19
N LYS A 191 -10.28 -9.55 22.95
CA LYS A 191 -9.98 -10.64 22.02
C LYS A 191 -8.53 -10.58 21.50
N THR A 192 -7.91 -9.40 21.53
CA THR A 192 -6.57 -9.15 21.01
C THR A 192 -5.51 -9.01 22.11
N LEU A 193 -5.91 -8.82 23.37
CA LEU A 193 -5.00 -8.58 24.48
C LEU A 193 -4.56 -9.89 25.14
N ASP A 194 -3.25 -10.02 25.41
CA ASP A 194 -2.70 -11.12 26.22
C ASP A 194 -3.24 -11.16 27.64
N LYS A 195 -3.56 -9.97 28.19
CA LYS A 195 -4.17 -9.80 29.52
C LYS A 195 -5.48 -9.04 29.34
N PRO A 196 -6.63 -9.72 29.45
CA PRO A 196 -7.92 -9.08 29.34
C PRO A 196 -8.13 -8.00 30.42
N ILE A 197 -8.79 -6.93 30.04
CA ILE A 197 -9.23 -5.86 30.95
C ILE A 197 -10.44 -6.37 31.72
N ASP A 198 -10.47 -6.12 33.02
CA ASP A 198 -11.62 -6.44 33.87
C ASP A 198 -12.82 -5.53 33.52
N LEU A 199 -13.83 -6.10 32.89
CA LEU A 199 -15.04 -5.39 32.48
C LEU A 199 -15.76 -4.77 33.67
N THR A 200 -15.84 -5.48 34.79
CA THR A 200 -16.55 -4.98 36.00
C THR A 200 -15.82 -3.77 36.59
N ALA A 201 -14.49 -3.82 36.66
CA ALA A 201 -13.68 -2.66 37.11
C ALA A 201 -13.79 -1.48 36.14
N PHE A 202 -13.80 -1.76 34.82
CA PHE A 202 -13.98 -0.73 33.80
C PHE A 202 -15.37 -0.06 33.91
N GLU A 203 -16.45 -0.81 34.01
CA GLU A 203 -17.81 -0.28 34.14
C GLU A 203 -18.00 0.53 35.42
N LYS A 204 -17.36 0.15 36.51
CA LYS A 204 -17.32 0.93 37.74
C LYS A 204 -16.54 2.23 37.66
N GLY A 205 -15.82 2.47 36.56
CA GLY A 205 -14.99 3.65 36.36
C GLY A 205 -13.68 3.61 37.13
N GLU A 206 -13.14 2.42 37.43
CA GLU A 206 -11.85 2.25 38.09
C GLU A 206 -10.69 2.28 37.10
N LEU A 207 -10.96 1.98 35.81
CA LEU A 207 -9.98 1.80 34.76
C LEU A 207 -10.13 2.82 33.65
N VAL A 208 -8.99 3.15 33.02
CA VAL A 208 -8.90 3.98 31.80
C VAL A 208 -8.07 3.23 30.75
N VAL A 209 -8.51 3.34 29.52
CA VAL A 209 -7.77 2.89 28.34
C VAL A 209 -7.26 4.09 27.58
N LEU A 210 -6.00 4.06 27.11
CA LEU A 210 -5.37 5.19 26.45
C LEU A 210 -5.24 4.95 24.94
N SER A 211 -5.21 6.01 24.17
CA SER A 211 -4.77 5.92 22.78
C SER A 211 -3.31 5.47 22.71
N ALA A 212 -3.00 4.59 21.76
CA ALA A 212 -1.69 3.97 21.66
C ALA A 212 -0.56 4.98 21.46
N MET A 213 0.42 4.91 22.34
CA MET A 213 1.71 5.56 22.20
C MET A 213 2.78 4.54 22.62
N THR A 214 3.57 4.10 21.67
CA THR A 214 4.66 3.15 21.89
C THR A 214 6.00 3.77 21.50
N ASP A 215 7.07 3.27 22.10
CA ASP A 215 8.43 3.54 21.65
C ASP A 215 8.74 2.76 20.34
N ASP A 216 9.98 2.96 19.82
CA ASP A 216 10.44 2.27 18.60
C ASP A 216 10.51 0.74 18.74
N GLU A 217 10.51 0.24 19.98
CA GLU A 217 10.56 -1.19 20.31
C GLU A 217 9.15 -1.77 20.52
N GLY A 218 8.10 -0.92 20.47
CA GLY A 218 6.70 -1.31 20.65
C GLY A 218 6.25 -1.35 22.11
N ASN A 219 7.04 -0.85 23.07
CA ASN A 219 6.63 -0.80 24.48
C ASN A 219 5.74 0.42 24.72
N PRO A 220 4.69 0.30 25.58
CA PRO A 220 3.87 1.45 25.93
C PRO A 220 4.69 2.55 26.62
N LEU A 221 4.50 3.79 26.18
CA LEU A 221 5.13 4.95 26.85
C LEU A 221 4.49 5.27 28.20
N ILE A 222 3.19 4.98 28.36
CA ILE A 222 2.47 5.03 29.62
C ILE A 222 2.14 3.60 30.04
N GLN A 223 2.59 3.21 31.22
CA GLN A 223 2.54 1.81 31.65
C GLN A 223 1.19 1.44 32.27
N PRO A 224 0.66 0.23 32.02
CA PRO A 224 -0.49 -0.29 32.76
C PRO A 224 -0.22 -0.29 34.27
N GLY A 225 -1.26 0.03 35.03
CA GLY A 225 -1.19 0.13 36.49
C GLY A 225 -0.81 1.53 37.03
N GLN A 226 -0.40 2.47 36.17
CA GLN A 226 -0.22 3.86 36.57
C GLN A 226 -1.57 4.54 36.80
N ALA A 227 -1.60 5.56 37.65
CA ALA A 227 -2.80 6.32 37.98
C ALA A 227 -2.87 7.63 37.20
N ILE A 228 -4.01 7.95 36.61
CA ILE A 228 -4.30 9.20 35.92
C ILE A 228 -5.50 9.86 36.58
N THR A 229 -5.40 11.15 36.87
CA THR A 229 -6.50 11.92 37.43
C THR A 229 -7.17 12.73 36.35
N VAL A 230 -8.48 12.60 36.25
CA VAL A 230 -9.36 13.41 35.38
C VAL A 230 -10.19 14.32 36.27
N VAL A 231 -10.25 15.60 35.92
CA VAL A 231 -11.01 16.62 36.60
C VAL A 231 -12.17 17.04 35.72
N GLY A 232 -13.38 16.80 36.18
CA GLY A 232 -14.62 17.19 35.51
C GLY A 232 -15.41 18.26 36.32
N GLU A 233 -16.55 18.69 35.79
CA GLU A 233 -17.40 19.68 36.48
C GLU A 233 -17.90 19.18 37.86
N SER A 234 -18.14 17.88 37.99
CA SER A 234 -18.65 17.27 39.22
C SER A 234 -17.58 16.87 40.22
N GLY A 235 -16.30 17.11 39.91
CA GLY A 235 -15.15 16.77 40.74
C GLY A 235 -14.02 16.05 40.01
N GLU A 236 -13.12 15.45 40.77
CA GLU A 236 -11.99 14.68 40.24
C GLU A 236 -12.17 13.19 40.47
N GLN A 237 -11.65 12.39 39.56
CA GLN A 237 -11.60 10.93 39.68
C GLN A 237 -10.25 10.40 39.21
N VAL A 238 -9.72 9.44 39.98
CA VAL A 238 -8.49 8.74 39.68
C VAL A 238 -8.81 7.43 38.98
N PHE A 239 -8.17 7.20 37.85
CA PHE A 239 -8.29 5.98 37.07
C PHE A 239 -6.97 5.24 37.04
N THR A 240 -7.01 3.91 37.05
CA THR A 240 -5.84 3.08 36.79
C THR A 240 -5.77 2.75 35.30
N VAL A 241 -4.60 2.95 34.69
CA VAL A 241 -4.36 2.59 33.29
C VAL A 241 -4.48 1.08 33.14
N ALA A 242 -5.46 0.63 32.38
CA ALA A 242 -5.67 -0.78 32.08
C ALA A 242 -4.71 -1.26 31.00
N THR A 243 -4.56 -0.46 29.95
CA THR A 243 -3.58 -0.67 28.90
C THR A 243 -3.12 0.70 28.36
N GLY A 244 -1.82 0.84 28.12
CA GLY A 244 -1.23 1.99 27.42
C GLY A 244 -1.14 1.75 25.92
N PHE A 245 -1.88 0.79 25.42
CA PHE A 245 -1.82 0.36 24.04
C PHE A 245 -3.23 0.14 23.51
N LEU A 246 -3.66 1.00 22.62
CA LEU A 246 -4.78 0.78 21.73
C LEU A 246 -4.28 0.74 20.32
N ASP A 247 -4.64 -0.30 19.62
CA ASP A 247 -4.35 -0.45 18.22
C ASP A 247 -4.86 0.79 17.41
N ALA A 248 -4.24 1.05 16.27
CA ALA A 248 -4.63 2.12 15.34
C ALA A 248 -6.12 2.13 15.04
N ASP A 249 -6.73 0.99 15.15
CA ASP A 249 -8.13 0.71 14.91
C ASP A 249 -9.05 1.37 15.92
N PHE A 250 -8.71 1.37 17.19
CA PHE A 250 -9.46 2.09 18.20
C PHE A 250 -9.36 3.61 17.99
N GLN A 251 -8.28 4.04 17.34
CA GLN A 251 -8.06 5.43 17.01
C GLN A 251 -8.94 5.93 15.86
N SER A 252 -9.41 5.07 14.98
CA SER A 252 -10.31 5.45 13.87
C SER A 252 -11.71 5.81 14.34
N GLY A 253 -12.07 5.40 15.55
CA GLY A 253 -13.34 5.72 16.21
C GLY A 253 -13.51 7.15 16.67
N ARG A 254 -12.50 7.99 16.55
CA ARG A 254 -12.52 9.35 17.09
C ARG A 254 -13.32 10.30 16.24
N GLY A 255 -14.00 11.23 16.95
CA GLY A 255 -14.33 12.52 16.38
C GLY A 255 -13.05 13.21 15.87
N ASN A 256 -13.22 14.19 15.02
CA ASN A 256 -12.14 14.83 14.25
C ASN A 256 -11.05 15.54 15.08
N GLU A 257 -11.14 15.56 16.40
CA GLU A 257 -10.22 16.30 17.27
C GLU A 257 -9.36 15.37 18.10
N ARG A 258 -8.06 15.47 17.88
CA ARG A 258 -7.03 14.78 18.66
C ARG A 258 -6.45 15.72 19.70
N GLY A 259 -6.29 15.23 20.92
CA GLY A 259 -5.51 15.90 21.94
C GLY A 259 -4.04 16.08 21.54
N THR A 260 -3.38 17.00 22.18
CA THR A 260 -1.92 17.15 22.13
C THR A 260 -1.22 16.11 23.00
N ALA A 261 -1.98 15.47 23.89
CA ALA A 261 -1.58 14.32 24.71
C ALA A 261 -2.49 13.11 24.36
N PRO A 262 -2.15 11.90 24.85
CA PRO A 262 -2.97 10.70 24.60
C PRO A 262 -4.40 10.86 25.05
N ASP A 263 -5.36 10.49 24.20
CA ASP A 263 -6.76 10.49 24.57
C ASP A 263 -7.09 9.38 25.56
N LEU A 264 -8.08 9.62 26.39
CA LEU A 264 -8.53 8.74 27.46
C LEU A 264 -9.91 8.16 27.12
N TYR A 265 -10.07 6.87 27.31
CA TYR A 265 -11.35 6.16 27.16
C TYR A 265 -11.74 5.56 28.48
N ILE A 266 -12.83 6.04 29.05
CA ILE A 266 -13.41 5.62 30.33
C ILE A 266 -14.80 5.01 30.09
N SER A 267 -15.42 4.41 31.09
CA SER A 267 -16.79 3.94 30.95
C SER A 267 -17.77 5.11 30.78
N GLU A 268 -18.85 4.88 30.04
CA GLU A 268 -19.94 5.86 29.89
C GLU A 268 -20.41 6.42 31.24
N GLN A 269 -20.60 5.51 32.21
CA GLN A 269 -21.03 5.89 33.56
C GLN A 269 -20.03 6.81 34.29
N ALA A 270 -18.74 6.57 34.12
CA ALA A 270 -17.72 7.42 34.70
C ALA A 270 -17.68 8.80 33.99
N LEU A 271 -17.88 8.83 32.68
CA LEU A 271 -17.97 10.07 31.93
C LEU A 271 -19.16 10.90 32.38
N GLU A 272 -20.37 10.29 32.46
CA GLU A 272 -21.59 10.96 32.92
C GLU A 272 -21.43 11.52 34.35
N LYS A 273 -20.80 10.76 35.23
CA LYS A 273 -20.55 11.19 36.61
C LYS A 273 -19.64 12.41 36.68
N LEU A 274 -18.63 12.52 35.80
CA LEU A 274 -17.66 13.60 35.77
C LEU A 274 -18.20 14.86 35.05
N SER A 275 -18.94 14.70 33.95
CA SER A 275 -19.41 15.79 33.09
C SER A 275 -20.85 16.24 33.42
N GLY A 276 -21.65 15.43 34.08
CA GLY A 276 -23.05 15.64 34.34
C GLY A 276 -23.97 15.40 33.16
N GLU A 277 -23.54 15.70 31.95
CA GLU A 277 -24.28 15.43 30.71
C GLU A 277 -23.34 14.84 29.64
N THR A 278 -23.83 13.83 28.93
CA THR A 278 -23.14 13.21 27.84
C THR A 278 -23.95 13.22 26.56
N LYS A 279 -23.25 13.13 25.42
CA LYS A 279 -23.87 13.00 24.09
C LYS A 279 -23.23 11.86 23.32
N ILE A 280 -24.01 11.18 22.49
CA ILE A 280 -23.48 10.18 21.56
C ILE A 280 -22.63 10.92 20.52
N LEU A 281 -21.34 10.62 20.48
CA LEU A 281 -20.39 11.19 19.50
C LEU A 281 -20.26 10.29 18.28
N ARG A 282 -20.32 8.98 18.48
CA ARG A 282 -20.12 8.00 17.42
C ARG A 282 -20.92 6.73 17.69
N ILE A 283 -21.48 6.19 16.62
CA ILE A 283 -22.08 4.85 16.59
C ILE A 283 -21.34 4.07 15.53
N ALA A 284 -20.71 2.96 15.90
CA ALA A 284 -19.95 2.12 15.01
C ALA A 284 -20.45 0.67 15.07
N PHE A 285 -20.41 -0.05 13.97
CA PHE A 285 -20.83 -1.44 13.91
C PHE A 285 -20.24 -2.16 12.70
N ASP A 286 -20.28 -3.50 12.74
CA ASP A 286 -19.84 -4.36 11.66
C ASP A 286 -21.05 -5.01 10.99
N THR A 287 -20.84 -5.57 9.80
CA THR A 287 -21.86 -6.33 9.08
C THR A 287 -21.52 -7.82 9.13
N ILE A 288 -22.54 -8.64 9.34
CA ILE A 288 -22.39 -10.12 9.35
C ILE A 288 -21.84 -10.61 8.01
N ASP A 289 -22.24 -9.96 6.91
CA ASP A 289 -21.81 -10.28 5.55
C ASP A 289 -21.95 -9.06 4.64
N SER A 290 -21.02 -8.89 3.72
CA SER A 290 -20.99 -7.76 2.77
C SER A 290 -22.23 -7.64 1.86
N SER A 291 -23.08 -8.67 1.80
CA SER A 291 -24.34 -8.59 1.06
C SER A 291 -25.34 -7.61 1.67
N TYR A 292 -25.19 -7.30 2.96
CA TYR A 292 -26.00 -6.33 3.67
C TYR A 292 -25.54 -4.88 3.47
N ASP A 293 -24.28 -4.65 3.12
CA ASP A 293 -23.63 -3.33 3.12
C ASP A 293 -24.41 -2.29 2.33
N LYS A 294 -24.87 -2.65 1.14
CA LYS A 294 -25.64 -1.71 0.29
C LYS A 294 -26.96 -1.33 0.93
N GLY A 295 -27.71 -2.31 1.44
CA GLY A 295 -29.01 -2.07 2.08
C GLY A 295 -28.88 -1.25 3.36
N ILE A 296 -27.85 -1.53 4.16
CA ILE A 296 -27.54 -0.76 5.36
C ILE A 296 -27.18 0.67 4.99
N MET A 297 -26.33 0.88 3.99
CA MET A 297 -25.98 2.24 3.54
C MET A 297 -27.18 3.06 3.11
N GLU A 298 -28.12 2.48 2.34
CA GLU A 298 -29.36 3.14 1.93
C GLU A 298 -30.24 3.51 3.15
N GLN A 299 -30.34 2.63 4.15
CA GLN A 299 -31.05 2.90 5.38
C GLN A 299 -30.41 4.01 6.22
N LEU A 300 -29.08 3.98 6.38
CA LEU A 300 -28.34 5.02 7.09
C LEU A 300 -28.50 6.40 6.43
N GLN A 301 -28.40 6.47 5.10
CA GLN A 301 -28.67 7.71 4.36
C GLN A 301 -30.08 8.23 4.58
N SER A 302 -31.07 7.35 4.68
CA SER A 302 -32.45 7.74 4.99
C SER A 302 -32.61 8.28 6.40
N ILE A 303 -31.98 7.64 7.38
CA ILE A 303 -32.05 8.03 8.80
C ILE A 303 -31.34 9.39 9.02
N THR A 304 -30.22 9.60 8.36
CA THR A 304 -29.42 10.83 8.53
C THR A 304 -29.83 11.98 7.60
N ALA A 305 -30.78 11.77 6.72
CA ALA A 305 -31.21 12.76 5.72
C ALA A 305 -31.64 14.10 6.32
N SER A 306 -32.19 14.11 7.54
CA SER A 306 -32.60 15.33 8.27
C SER A 306 -31.49 15.99 9.10
N SER A 307 -30.29 15.35 9.16
CA SER A 307 -29.17 15.76 10.02
C SER A 307 -27.89 15.90 9.20
N PRO A 308 -27.72 16.95 8.40
CA PRO A 308 -26.61 17.09 7.44
C PRO A 308 -25.23 17.20 8.12
N GLY A 309 -25.17 17.44 9.43
CA GLY A 309 -23.91 17.44 10.19
C GLY A 309 -23.36 16.04 10.48
N ILE A 310 -24.17 14.97 10.30
CA ILE A 310 -23.71 13.59 10.50
C ILE A 310 -22.94 13.12 9.28
N THR A 311 -21.75 12.57 9.53
CA THR A 311 -20.93 11.92 8.52
C THR A 311 -21.06 10.40 8.66
N ILE A 312 -21.42 9.71 7.59
CA ILE A 312 -21.38 8.26 7.51
C ILE A 312 -20.00 7.86 6.99
N LEU A 313 -19.25 7.13 7.80
CA LEU A 313 -18.02 6.48 7.39
C LEU A 313 -18.38 5.05 7.01
N SER A 314 -18.11 4.66 5.78
CA SER A 314 -18.46 3.35 5.28
C SER A 314 -17.27 2.71 4.58
N ARG A 315 -16.88 1.53 5.06
CA ARG A 315 -15.90 0.67 4.42
C ARG A 315 -16.35 0.29 3.00
N TYR A 316 -17.64 0.06 2.83
CA TYR A 316 -18.26 -0.23 1.54
C TYR A 316 -18.05 0.92 0.53
N GLU A 317 -18.36 2.17 0.91
CA GLU A 317 -18.16 3.32 0.02
C GLU A 317 -16.68 3.57 -0.29
N LYS A 318 -15.82 3.48 0.72
CA LYS A 318 -14.37 3.63 0.53
C LYS A 318 -13.79 2.55 -0.38
N GLN A 319 -14.30 1.32 -0.28
CA GLN A 319 -13.91 0.23 -1.17
C GLN A 319 -14.35 0.50 -2.62
N GLN A 320 -15.56 1.00 -2.81
CA GLN A 320 -16.10 1.38 -4.12
C GLN A 320 -15.32 2.54 -4.76
N GLU A 321 -15.06 3.59 -3.98
CA GLU A 321 -14.26 4.74 -4.40
C GLU A 321 -12.85 4.30 -4.82
N MET A 322 -12.19 3.51 -3.98
CA MET A 322 -10.85 2.99 -4.26
C MET A 322 -10.85 2.03 -5.45
N ALA A 323 -11.86 1.17 -5.60
CA ALA A 323 -11.97 0.29 -6.75
C ALA A 323 -12.08 1.09 -8.05
N GLY A 324 -12.86 2.18 -8.07
CA GLY A 324 -12.96 3.10 -9.21
C GLY A 324 -11.62 3.78 -9.53
N TYR A 325 -10.92 4.29 -8.53
CA TYR A 325 -9.59 4.89 -8.68
C TYR A 325 -8.56 3.88 -9.20
N LEU A 326 -8.53 2.68 -8.62
CA LEU A 326 -7.61 1.61 -9.05
C LEU A 326 -7.94 1.09 -10.46
N LEU A 327 -9.22 1.05 -10.84
CA LEU A 327 -9.60 0.67 -12.21
C LEU A 327 -9.01 1.65 -13.23
N THR A 328 -9.16 2.95 -13.01
CA THR A 328 -8.56 3.98 -13.87
C THR A 328 -7.04 3.85 -13.94
N SER A 329 -6.38 3.68 -12.81
CA SER A 329 -4.93 3.48 -12.73
C SER A 329 -4.49 2.21 -13.44
N ARG A 330 -5.24 1.11 -13.31
CA ARG A 330 -5.00 -0.17 -14.01
C ARG A 330 -5.12 -0.03 -15.52
N ILE A 331 -6.12 0.70 -16.02
CA ILE A 331 -6.29 0.95 -17.47
C ILE A 331 -5.09 1.72 -18.03
N ILE A 332 -4.66 2.79 -17.35
CA ILE A 332 -3.51 3.59 -17.77
C ILE A 332 -2.23 2.75 -17.80
N ALA A 333 -1.97 1.99 -16.74
CA ALA A 333 -0.76 1.18 -16.67
C ALA A 333 -0.81 -0.04 -17.59
N ALA A 334 -1.97 -0.65 -17.83
CA ALA A 334 -2.12 -1.69 -18.85
C ALA A 334 -1.80 -1.13 -20.23
N GLY A 335 -2.28 0.07 -20.56
CA GLY A 335 -1.93 0.76 -21.79
C GLY A 335 -0.43 1.02 -21.93
N LEU A 336 0.20 1.56 -20.88
CA LEU A 336 1.65 1.80 -20.86
C LEU A 336 2.46 0.51 -20.96
N SER A 337 2.04 -0.53 -20.24
CA SER A 337 2.65 -1.87 -20.29
C SER A 337 2.55 -2.48 -21.69
N ALA A 338 1.40 -2.35 -22.34
CA ALA A 338 1.20 -2.80 -23.73
C ALA A 338 2.14 -2.06 -24.70
N VAL A 339 2.33 -0.75 -24.53
CA VAL A 339 3.28 0.04 -25.35
C VAL A 339 4.71 -0.46 -25.15
N PHE A 340 5.15 -0.70 -23.91
CA PHE A 340 6.49 -1.25 -23.64
C PHE A 340 6.68 -2.63 -24.27
N LEU A 341 5.68 -3.50 -24.16
CA LEU A 341 5.70 -4.82 -24.79
C LEU A 341 5.79 -4.72 -26.32
N LEU A 342 4.99 -3.84 -26.93
CA LEU A 342 5.04 -3.59 -28.38
C LEU A 342 6.40 -3.07 -28.83
N ILE A 343 7.00 -2.14 -28.09
CA ILE A 343 8.36 -1.64 -28.39
C ILE A 343 9.37 -2.80 -28.34
N GLY A 344 9.31 -3.68 -27.34
CA GLY A 344 10.15 -4.85 -27.24
C GLY A 344 10.00 -5.81 -28.43
N ILE A 345 8.75 -6.10 -28.82
CA ILE A 345 8.41 -6.94 -29.98
C ILE A 345 8.90 -6.31 -31.28
N MET A 346 8.63 -5.02 -31.47
CA MET A 346 9.06 -4.32 -32.69
C MET A 346 10.57 -4.28 -32.84
N ASN A 347 11.31 -4.05 -31.76
CA ASN A 347 12.77 -4.11 -31.76
C ASN A 347 13.28 -5.53 -32.09
N PHE A 348 12.63 -6.56 -31.56
CA PHE A 348 12.94 -7.95 -31.92
C PHE A 348 12.72 -8.23 -33.41
N ILE A 349 11.53 -7.87 -33.94
CA ILE A 349 11.20 -8.04 -35.36
C ILE A 349 12.22 -7.31 -36.22
N ASN A 350 12.53 -6.05 -35.91
CA ASN A 350 13.50 -5.26 -36.66
C ASN A 350 14.90 -5.94 -36.67
N THR A 351 15.35 -6.43 -35.52
CA THR A 351 16.63 -7.14 -35.42
C THR A 351 16.63 -8.42 -36.24
N MET A 352 15.55 -9.20 -36.23
CA MET A 352 15.41 -10.42 -37.02
C MET A 352 15.40 -10.11 -38.51
N VAL A 353 14.66 -9.08 -38.94
CA VAL A 353 14.63 -8.64 -40.36
C VAL A 353 16.03 -8.21 -40.83
N VAL A 354 16.75 -7.41 -40.03
CA VAL A 354 18.11 -7.00 -40.34
C VAL A 354 19.04 -8.21 -40.42
N SER A 355 18.96 -9.14 -39.43
CA SER A 355 19.75 -10.39 -39.43
C SER A 355 19.52 -11.23 -40.68
N VAL A 356 18.28 -11.38 -41.10
CA VAL A 356 17.93 -12.13 -42.32
C VAL A 356 18.48 -11.42 -43.56
N ASN A 357 18.32 -10.09 -43.65
CA ASN A 357 18.78 -9.32 -44.80
C ASN A 357 20.32 -9.33 -44.97
N THR A 358 21.07 -9.22 -43.89
CA THR A 358 22.54 -9.26 -43.91
C THR A 358 23.07 -10.65 -44.27
N ARG A 359 22.28 -11.71 -44.03
CA ARG A 359 22.67 -13.11 -44.28
C ARG A 359 22.07 -13.70 -45.56
N LYS A 360 21.48 -12.90 -46.44
CA LYS A 360 20.88 -13.40 -47.70
C LYS A 360 21.85 -14.22 -48.56
N HIS A 361 23.10 -13.76 -48.68
CA HIS A 361 24.11 -14.50 -49.41
C HIS A 361 24.48 -15.85 -48.78
N GLU A 362 24.54 -15.93 -47.45
CA GLU A 362 24.77 -17.18 -46.72
C GLU A 362 23.64 -18.17 -46.97
N PHE A 363 22.38 -17.70 -46.92
CA PHE A 363 21.23 -18.55 -47.21
C PHE A 363 21.23 -19.06 -48.66
N ALA A 364 21.58 -18.22 -49.62
CA ALA A 364 21.72 -18.63 -51.01
C ALA A 364 22.79 -19.69 -51.18
N THR A 365 23.96 -19.57 -50.50
CA THR A 365 25.00 -20.56 -50.49
C THR A 365 24.53 -21.88 -49.87
N LEU A 366 23.82 -21.82 -48.73
CA LEU A 366 23.27 -23.04 -48.08
C LEU A 366 22.23 -23.73 -48.98
N GLU A 367 21.40 -22.98 -49.70
CA GLU A 367 20.45 -23.53 -50.69
C GLU A 367 21.19 -24.19 -51.87
N SER A 368 22.29 -23.59 -52.31
CA SER A 368 23.12 -24.17 -53.39
C SER A 368 23.81 -25.48 -53.00
N ILE A 369 24.10 -25.69 -51.71
CA ILE A 369 24.67 -26.93 -51.15
C ILE A 369 23.59 -27.99 -50.87
N GLY A 370 22.29 -27.66 -51.13
CA GLY A 370 21.16 -28.59 -51.00
C GLY A 370 20.29 -28.42 -49.76
N MET A 371 20.43 -27.31 -49.00
CA MET A 371 19.52 -26.98 -47.90
C MET A 371 18.18 -26.51 -48.42
N THR A 372 17.09 -27.11 -47.93
CA THR A 372 15.73 -26.71 -48.36
C THR A 372 15.26 -25.42 -47.71
N LYS A 373 14.39 -24.68 -48.39
CA LYS A 373 13.74 -23.46 -47.81
C LYS A 373 13.03 -23.73 -46.49
N LYS A 374 12.49 -24.94 -46.29
CA LYS A 374 11.88 -25.37 -45.03
C LYS A 374 12.90 -25.48 -43.91
N GLN A 375 14.09 -25.99 -44.20
CA GLN A 375 15.17 -26.09 -43.22
C GLN A 375 15.73 -24.72 -42.85
N ILE A 376 15.89 -23.78 -43.82
CA ILE A 376 16.29 -22.40 -43.55
C ILE A 376 15.27 -21.70 -42.64
N ARG A 377 13.96 -21.82 -42.97
CA ARG A 377 12.90 -21.30 -42.12
C ARG A 377 12.93 -21.87 -40.69
N ASN A 378 13.19 -23.18 -40.55
CA ASN A 378 13.27 -23.80 -39.25
C ASN A 378 14.49 -23.31 -38.45
N VAL A 379 15.63 -23.00 -39.07
CA VAL A 379 16.77 -22.39 -38.41
C VAL A 379 16.40 -21.01 -37.87
N LEU A 380 15.71 -20.16 -38.65
CA LEU A 380 15.25 -18.85 -38.22
C LEU A 380 14.23 -18.93 -37.09
N LEU A 381 13.32 -19.91 -37.12
CA LEU A 381 12.38 -20.16 -36.02
C LEU A 381 13.11 -20.57 -34.72
N TRP A 382 14.14 -21.42 -34.83
CA TRP A 382 14.97 -21.77 -33.69
C TRP A 382 15.78 -20.57 -33.15
N GLU A 383 16.31 -19.70 -34.02
CA GLU A 383 16.98 -18.47 -33.63
C GLU A 383 15.99 -17.58 -32.83
N GLY A 384 14.78 -17.35 -33.33
CA GLY A 384 13.73 -16.63 -32.61
C GLY A 384 13.39 -17.26 -31.26
N GLY A 385 13.24 -18.60 -31.24
CA GLY A 385 12.98 -19.36 -30.01
C GLY A 385 14.08 -19.20 -28.96
N TYR A 386 15.36 -19.19 -29.35
CA TYR A 386 16.48 -18.95 -28.43
C TYR A 386 16.47 -17.52 -27.89
N TYR A 387 16.18 -16.51 -28.73
CA TYR A 387 16.04 -15.11 -28.24
C TYR A 387 14.97 -15.03 -27.17
N TRP A 388 13.80 -15.62 -27.40
CA TRP A 388 12.71 -15.66 -26.43
C TRP A 388 13.09 -16.41 -25.14
N SER A 389 13.63 -17.62 -25.28
CA SER A 389 13.96 -18.45 -24.12
C SER A 389 15.03 -17.82 -23.23
N ILE A 390 16.08 -17.24 -23.83
CA ILE A 390 17.14 -16.56 -23.08
C ILE A 390 16.61 -15.27 -22.42
N SER A 391 15.82 -14.49 -23.14
CA SER A 391 15.20 -13.27 -22.58
C SER A 391 14.26 -13.59 -21.43
N PHE A 392 13.47 -14.67 -21.54
CA PHE A 392 12.61 -15.14 -20.46
C PHE A 392 13.40 -15.64 -19.25
N LEU A 393 14.49 -16.35 -19.47
CA LEU A 393 15.40 -16.79 -18.39
C LEU A 393 16.03 -15.57 -17.68
N LEU A 394 16.47 -14.56 -18.44
CA LEU A 394 16.98 -13.31 -17.89
C LEU A 394 15.90 -12.58 -17.09
N LEU A 395 14.66 -12.58 -17.56
CA LEU A 395 13.53 -11.99 -16.83
C LEU A 395 13.26 -12.73 -15.52
N ALA A 396 13.26 -14.07 -15.56
CA ALA A 396 13.03 -14.91 -14.37
C ALA A 396 14.14 -14.79 -13.32
N THR A 397 15.36 -14.44 -13.71
CA THR A 397 16.50 -14.30 -12.79
C THR A 397 16.78 -12.84 -12.45
N LEU A 398 17.34 -12.08 -13.40
CA LEU A 398 17.68 -10.67 -13.21
C LEU A 398 16.42 -9.81 -13.03
N GLY A 399 15.34 -10.11 -13.76
CA GLY A 399 14.08 -9.39 -13.64
C GLY A 399 13.51 -9.50 -12.24
N THR A 400 13.44 -10.69 -11.69
CA THR A 400 13.00 -10.92 -10.30
C THR A 400 13.93 -10.25 -9.29
N ALA A 401 15.25 -10.37 -9.48
CA ALA A 401 16.22 -9.71 -8.62
C ALA A 401 16.12 -8.18 -8.62
N MET A 402 15.70 -7.57 -9.73
CA MET A 402 15.41 -6.14 -9.82
C MET A 402 14.03 -5.77 -9.30
N TYR A 403 13.04 -6.63 -9.48
CA TYR A 403 11.67 -6.40 -9.05
C TYR A 403 11.54 -6.34 -7.52
N ILE A 404 12.21 -7.23 -6.79
CA ILE A 404 12.14 -7.31 -5.32
C ILE A 404 12.49 -5.98 -4.63
N PRO A 405 13.64 -5.32 -4.89
CA PRO A 405 13.94 -4.04 -4.26
C PRO A 405 13.00 -2.91 -4.71
N ILE A 406 12.55 -2.92 -5.96
CA ILE A 406 11.57 -1.94 -6.46
C ILE A 406 10.25 -2.09 -5.71
N TYR A 407 9.78 -3.32 -5.57
CA TYR A 407 8.56 -3.63 -4.83
C TYR A 407 8.69 -3.28 -3.34
N SER A 408 9.83 -3.59 -2.69
CA SER A 408 10.03 -3.23 -1.28
C SER A 408 10.10 -1.71 -1.07
N ALA A 409 10.67 -0.95 -2.01
CA ALA A 409 10.62 0.50 -1.97
C ALA A 409 9.18 1.02 -2.16
N PHE A 410 8.45 0.44 -3.11
CA PHE A 410 7.04 0.77 -3.36
C PHE A 410 6.16 0.51 -2.13
N ARG A 411 6.32 -0.64 -1.46
CA ARG A 411 5.58 -1.01 -0.26
C ARG A 411 5.81 -0.05 0.92
N ARG A 412 7.02 0.55 1.03
CA ARG A 412 7.28 1.59 2.04
C ARG A 412 6.48 2.87 1.79
N MET A 413 6.19 3.19 0.53
CA MET A 413 5.39 4.36 0.14
C MET A 413 3.89 4.05 0.12
N VAL A 414 3.54 2.78 -0.12
CA VAL A 414 2.16 2.29 -0.26
C VAL A 414 2.00 1.03 0.62
N PRO A 415 1.78 1.22 1.95
CA PRO A 415 1.75 0.11 2.92
C PRO A 415 0.69 -0.97 2.63
N TYR A 416 -0.40 -0.59 1.96
CA TYR A 416 -1.48 -1.52 1.59
C TYR A 416 -1.20 -2.35 0.31
N ALA A 417 -0.03 -2.19 -0.31
CA ALA A 417 0.36 -3.03 -1.42
C ALA A 417 0.68 -4.45 -0.94
N ALA A 418 -0.09 -5.44 -1.41
CA ALA A 418 0.11 -6.85 -1.11
C ALA A 418 0.79 -7.57 -2.26
N PHE A 419 1.74 -8.44 -1.95
CA PHE A 419 2.38 -9.28 -2.95
C PHE A 419 1.47 -10.46 -3.28
N HIS A 420 1.01 -10.54 -4.52
CA HIS A 420 0.34 -11.72 -5.05
C HIS A 420 1.36 -12.51 -5.89
N TYR A 421 1.67 -13.74 -5.45
CA TYR A 421 2.48 -14.70 -6.20
C TYR A 421 1.69 -15.28 -7.36
#